data_a960db4ad949b4f75b7dfc5d0ffff93f
#
_entry.id   a960db4ad949b4f75b7dfc5d0ffff93f
#
_cell.length_a   1.000
_cell.length_b   1.000
_cell.length_c   1.000
_cell.angle_alpha   90.00
_cell.angle_beta   90.00
_cell.angle_gamma   90.00
#
_symmetry.space_group_name_H-M   'P 1'
#
loop_
_entity.id
_entity.type
_entity.pdbx_description
1 polymer ?
#
loop_
_entity_poly.entity_id
_entity_poly.type
_entity_poly.pdbx_seq_one_letter_code
_entity_poly.pdbx_strand_id
1 'polypeptide(L)'
;ALHFKWAKKALESGKHVLLEKPFTASLSHTKELISIAESKGLAVHENYMFAYHTQLDWVRRQIDDGVIGDLRLIRIDFGFPFRGANDFRYCKALGGGALLDCGGYTLKLASMLLGDTARVTESQLCGKEGFEVDIYGSATLKNSNGLTAQVSFGMDNSYRCSLDIWGSTGSIYTNRILTAPAGYNPVMTIRNAEGEKTIELPPDDTFRKSIAAFGECISDSGKRSEKYSEITDQSSLLENVLKGKE
;
A
#
# COMPACT_ATOMS: atom_id res chain seq x y z
N ALA A 1 7.35 5.38 14.80
CA ALA A 1 7.32 5.24 16.26
C ALA A 1 6.45 6.28 16.97
N LEU A 2 6.35 7.51 16.46
CA LEU A 2 5.63 8.60 17.14
C LEU A 2 4.14 8.70 16.77
N HIS A 3 3.68 8.04 15.72
CA HIS A 3 2.31 8.14 15.20
C HIS A 3 1.27 7.84 16.29
N PHE A 4 1.39 6.70 16.94
CA PHE A 4 0.45 6.31 18.00
C PHE A 4 0.34 7.37 19.11
N LYS A 5 1.48 7.82 19.64
CA LYS A 5 1.52 8.79 20.75
C LYS A 5 0.80 10.10 20.41
N TRP A 6 1.09 10.66 19.22
CA TRP A 6 0.55 11.97 18.85
C TRP A 6 -0.88 11.88 18.32
N ALA A 7 -1.21 10.81 17.57
CA ALA A 7 -2.58 10.58 17.11
C ALA A 7 -3.53 10.37 18.28
N LYS A 8 -3.12 9.56 19.29
CA LYS A 8 -3.92 9.36 20.50
C LYS A 8 -4.25 10.68 21.19
N LYS A 9 -3.25 11.52 21.45
CA LYS A 9 -3.45 12.83 22.06
C LYS A 9 -4.39 13.73 21.24
N ALA A 10 -4.24 13.72 19.92
CA ALA A 10 -5.10 14.52 19.04
C ALA A 10 -6.56 14.04 19.09
N LEU A 11 -6.78 12.72 18.96
CA LEU A 11 -8.13 12.12 19.05
C LEU A 11 -8.76 12.33 20.42
N GLU A 12 -8.02 12.15 21.52
CA GLU A 12 -8.50 12.43 22.87
C GLU A 12 -8.94 13.90 23.03
N SER A 13 -8.25 14.82 22.33
CA SER A 13 -8.57 16.25 22.28
C SER A 13 -9.64 16.62 21.24
N GLY A 14 -10.36 15.65 20.67
CA GLY A 14 -11.46 15.88 19.72
C GLY A 14 -11.02 16.35 18.34
N LYS A 15 -9.80 16.00 17.88
CA LYS A 15 -9.28 16.37 16.56
C LYS A 15 -9.36 15.22 15.59
N HIS A 16 -9.77 15.50 14.34
CA HIS A 16 -9.58 14.59 13.22
C HIS A 16 -8.09 14.44 12.90
N VAL A 17 -7.64 13.28 12.41
CA VAL A 17 -6.21 12.98 12.28
C VAL A 17 -5.90 12.40 10.89
N LEU A 18 -5.00 13.06 10.16
CA LEU A 18 -4.33 12.51 8.99
C LEU A 18 -2.91 12.13 9.39
N LEU A 19 -2.54 10.87 9.20
CA LEU A 19 -1.22 10.34 9.50
C LEU A 19 -0.48 9.90 8.24
N GLU A 20 0.84 10.07 8.28
CA GLU A 20 1.70 9.37 7.34
C GLU A 20 1.66 7.86 7.56
N LYS A 21 1.94 7.12 6.50
CA LYS A 21 2.04 5.66 6.52
C LYS A 21 3.33 5.18 7.24
N PRO A 22 3.33 4.01 7.87
CA PRO A 22 2.15 3.23 8.24
C PRO A 22 1.37 3.94 9.35
N PHE A 23 0.07 3.69 9.43
CA PHE A 23 -0.80 4.34 10.42
C PHE A 23 -0.25 4.20 11.84
N THR A 24 0.10 2.96 12.21
CA THR A 24 0.96 2.66 13.39
C THR A 24 1.88 1.49 13.07
N ALA A 25 2.82 1.20 13.98
CA ALA A 25 3.74 0.09 13.85
C ALA A 25 3.18 -1.25 14.36
N SER A 26 1.94 -1.29 14.90
CA SER A 26 1.29 -2.52 15.38
C SER A 26 -0.22 -2.46 15.24
N LEU A 27 -0.84 -3.60 14.97
CA LEU A 27 -2.30 -3.72 14.86
C LEU A 27 -3.02 -3.32 16.15
N SER A 28 -2.45 -3.62 17.32
CA SER A 28 -3.03 -3.26 18.61
C SER A 28 -3.15 -1.75 18.78
N HIS A 29 -2.11 -0.99 18.42
CA HIS A 29 -2.13 0.48 18.44
C HIS A 29 -3.11 1.03 17.41
N THR A 30 -3.19 0.44 16.22
CA THR A 30 -4.18 0.85 15.20
C THR A 30 -5.59 0.67 15.73
N LYS A 31 -5.93 -0.50 16.28
CA LYS A 31 -7.26 -0.77 16.85
C LYS A 31 -7.63 0.19 17.98
N GLU A 32 -6.68 0.53 18.85
CA GLU A 32 -6.91 1.50 19.93
C GLU A 32 -7.24 2.89 19.38
N LEU A 33 -6.47 3.40 18.38
CA LEU A 33 -6.76 4.69 17.77
C LEU A 33 -8.10 4.69 17.03
N ILE A 34 -8.44 3.62 16.33
CA ILE A 34 -9.73 3.48 15.64
C ILE A 34 -10.87 3.50 16.66
N SER A 35 -10.77 2.74 17.77
CA SER A 35 -11.79 2.73 18.82
C SER A 35 -12.02 4.12 19.44
N ILE A 36 -10.96 4.90 19.67
CA ILE A 36 -11.08 6.28 20.15
C ILE A 36 -11.77 7.15 19.09
N ALA A 37 -11.37 7.01 17.82
CA ALA A 37 -11.95 7.78 16.73
C ALA A 37 -13.44 7.48 16.53
N GLU A 38 -13.84 6.20 16.55
CA GLU A 38 -15.23 5.74 16.47
C GLU A 38 -16.07 6.30 17.60
N SER A 39 -15.61 6.16 18.85
CA SER A 39 -16.35 6.61 20.04
C SER A 39 -16.63 8.12 20.05
N LYS A 40 -15.81 8.90 19.34
CA LYS A 40 -15.92 10.36 19.25
C LYS A 40 -16.42 10.86 17.88
N GLY A 41 -16.69 9.98 16.94
CA GLY A 41 -17.10 10.33 15.58
C GLY A 41 -16.03 11.11 14.79
N LEU A 42 -14.75 10.86 15.05
CA LEU A 42 -13.61 11.57 14.47
C LEU A 42 -13.04 10.86 13.25
N ALA A 43 -12.76 11.58 12.18
CA ALA A 43 -12.10 11.02 11.01
C ALA A 43 -10.62 10.74 11.30
N VAL A 44 -10.16 9.57 10.81
CA VAL A 44 -8.74 9.22 10.70
C VAL A 44 -8.43 8.86 9.25
N HIS A 45 -7.19 9.12 8.83
CA HIS A 45 -6.74 8.87 7.48
C HIS A 45 -5.28 8.44 7.48
N GLU A 46 -4.98 7.35 6.73
CA GLU A 46 -3.62 6.88 6.49
C GLU A 46 -3.18 7.29 5.09
N ASN A 47 -2.05 8.00 4.99
CA ASN A 47 -1.63 8.64 3.76
C ASN A 47 -0.85 7.71 2.81
N TYR A 48 -1.50 6.63 2.33
CA TYR A 48 -1.04 5.94 1.12
C TYR A 48 -1.54 6.69 -0.12
N MET A 49 -0.96 7.86 -0.39
CA MET A 49 -1.40 8.81 -1.42
C MET A 49 -1.57 8.19 -2.81
N PHE A 50 -0.77 7.18 -3.18
CA PHE A 50 -0.85 6.53 -4.48
C PHE A 50 -2.24 5.92 -4.77
N ALA A 51 -2.97 5.52 -3.72
CA ALA A 51 -4.31 4.93 -3.83
C ALA A 51 -5.33 5.85 -4.53
N TYR A 52 -5.03 7.13 -4.60
CA TYR A 52 -5.87 8.16 -5.24
C TYR A 52 -5.43 8.53 -6.66
N HIS A 53 -4.39 7.86 -7.21
CA HIS A 53 -3.93 8.15 -8.56
C HIS A 53 -4.84 7.50 -9.61
N THR A 54 -5.26 8.29 -10.60
CA THR A 54 -6.14 7.84 -11.71
C THR A 54 -5.57 6.69 -12.54
N GLN A 55 -4.26 6.44 -12.50
CA GLN A 55 -3.67 5.25 -13.13
C GLN A 55 -4.25 3.93 -12.58
N LEU A 56 -4.67 3.89 -11.30
CA LEU A 56 -5.31 2.71 -10.73
C LEU A 56 -6.71 2.47 -11.30
N ASP A 57 -7.48 3.54 -11.53
CA ASP A 57 -8.79 3.44 -12.17
C ASP A 57 -8.65 3.00 -13.62
N TRP A 58 -7.58 3.44 -14.28
CA TRP A 58 -7.26 2.98 -15.64
C TRP A 58 -6.95 1.48 -15.63
N VAL A 59 -6.09 1.00 -14.72
CA VAL A 59 -5.74 -0.43 -14.58
C VAL A 59 -6.99 -1.28 -14.32
N ARG A 60 -7.86 -0.87 -13.39
CA ARG A 60 -9.10 -1.58 -13.09
C ARG A 60 -10.00 -1.69 -14.32
N ARG A 61 -10.18 -0.59 -15.05
CA ARG A 61 -10.98 -0.60 -16.30
C ARG A 61 -10.41 -1.56 -17.32
N GLN A 62 -9.08 -1.62 -17.53
CA GLN A 62 -8.50 -2.57 -18.48
C GLN A 62 -8.76 -4.03 -18.09
N ILE A 63 -8.76 -4.32 -16.78
CA ILE A 63 -9.09 -5.65 -16.24
C ILE A 63 -10.58 -5.95 -16.47
N ASP A 64 -11.47 -5.02 -16.11
CA ASP A 64 -12.93 -5.15 -16.20
C ASP A 64 -13.38 -5.28 -17.67
N ASP A 65 -12.75 -4.56 -18.58
CA ASP A 65 -12.98 -4.61 -20.03
C ASP A 65 -12.42 -5.90 -20.69
N GLY A 66 -11.74 -6.76 -19.91
CA GLY A 66 -11.21 -8.03 -20.37
C GLY A 66 -10.03 -7.94 -21.35
N VAL A 67 -9.32 -6.80 -21.39
CA VAL A 67 -8.22 -6.52 -22.34
C VAL A 67 -7.09 -7.56 -22.27
N ILE A 68 -6.92 -8.19 -21.10
CA ILE A 68 -5.92 -9.25 -20.86
C ILE A 68 -6.56 -10.62 -20.59
N GLY A 69 -7.87 -10.75 -20.79
CA GLY A 69 -8.64 -11.95 -20.47
C GLY A 69 -8.80 -12.13 -18.95
N ASP A 70 -8.93 -13.38 -18.51
CA ASP A 70 -9.05 -13.69 -17.07
C ASP A 70 -7.76 -13.37 -16.34
N LEU A 71 -7.87 -12.66 -15.24
CA LEU A 71 -6.73 -12.32 -14.38
C LEU A 71 -6.14 -13.59 -13.72
N ARG A 72 -4.82 -13.77 -13.82
CA ARG A 72 -4.10 -14.96 -13.33
C ARG A 72 -3.16 -14.66 -12.18
N LEU A 73 -2.38 -13.58 -12.28
CA LEU A 73 -1.37 -13.24 -11.29
C LEU A 73 -1.12 -11.73 -11.28
N ILE A 74 -0.91 -11.18 -10.09
CA ILE A 74 -0.48 -9.80 -9.86
C ILE A 74 0.93 -9.85 -9.25
N ARG A 75 1.87 -9.03 -9.77
CA ARG A 75 3.19 -8.82 -9.17
C ARG A 75 3.41 -7.35 -8.89
N ILE A 76 3.92 -7.05 -7.70
CA ILE A 76 4.18 -5.67 -7.26
C ILE A 76 5.55 -5.63 -6.60
N ASP A 77 6.44 -4.82 -7.16
CA ASP A 77 7.78 -4.63 -6.60
C ASP A 77 7.96 -3.17 -6.18
N PHE A 78 8.47 -2.96 -4.97
CA PHE A 78 8.88 -1.64 -4.51
C PHE A 78 10.19 -1.71 -3.73
N GLY A 79 11.23 -1.17 -4.30
CA GLY A 79 12.54 -1.11 -3.66
C GLY A 79 13.33 0.12 -4.12
N PHE A 80 14.29 0.51 -3.28
CA PHE A 80 15.18 1.63 -3.55
C PHE A 80 16.59 1.37 -2.99
N PRO A 81 17.62 2.06 -3.52
CA PRO A 81 18.98 1.93 -3.06
C PRO A 81 19.15 2.35 -1.59
N PHE A 82 20.16 1.77 -0.96
CA PHE A 82 20.56 2.09 0.41
C PHE A 82 20.78 3.60 0.62
N ARG A 83 20.18 4.15 1.67
CA ARG A 83 20.19 5.59 1.98
C ARG A 83 21.21 6.03 3.02
N GLY A 84 22.02 5.09 3.52
CA GLY A 84 23.00 5.32 4.58
C GLY A 84 22.53 4.83 5.94
N ALA A 85 23.48 4.33 6.75
CA ALA A 85 23.16 3.65 8.03
C ALA A 85 22.49 4.57 9.07
N ASN A 86 22.64 5.88 8.96
CA ASN A 86 22.05 6.85 9.89
C ASN A 86 20.60 7.27 9.52
N ASP A 87 20.04 6.75 8.42
CA ASP A 87 18.64 7.03 8.06
C ASP A 87 17.71 6.30 9.05
N PHE A 88 16.64 6.96 9.48
CA PHE A 88 15.69 6.44 10.47
C PHE A 88 15.04 5.10 10.05
N ARG A 89 15.01 4.82 8.74
CA ARG A 89 14.48 3.58 8.17
C ARG A 89 15.23 2.34 8.64
N TYR A 90 16.48 2.49 9.01
CA TYR A 90 17.33 1.40 9.50
C TYR A 90 17.38 1.32 11.03
N CYS A 91 16.59 2.13 11.74
CA CYS A 91 16.55 2.19 13.20
C CYS A 91 15.26 1.57 13.74
N LYS A 92 15.36 0.42 14.41
CA LYS A 92 14.23 -0.30 15.01
C LYS A 92 13.44 0.56 16.00
N ALA A 93 14.14 1.32 16.85
CA ALA A 93 13.51 2.19 17.85
C ALA A 93 12.66 3.31 17.23
N LEU A 94 12.92 3.68 15.98
CA LEU A 94 12.17 4.67 15.22
C LEU A 94 11.06 4.06 14.34
N GLY A 95 10.87 2.74 14.42
CA GLY A 95 9.88 2.04 13.59
C GLY A 95 10.38 1.81 12.17
N GLY A 96 11.70 1.60 12.01
CA GLY A 96 12.32 1.23 10.74
C GLY A 96 11.96 -0.19 10.30
N GLY A 97 12.43 -0.56 9.12
CA GLY A 97 12.22 -1.84 8.46
C GLY A 97 11.60 -1.69 7.08
N ALA A 98 12.03 -2.53 6.16
CA ALA A 98 11.57 -2.50 4.77
C ALA A 98 10.07 -2.78 4.66
N LEU A 99 9.53 -3.67 5.50
CA LEU A 99 8.10 -3.93 5.54
C LEU A 99 7.29 -2.68 5.86
N LEU A 100 7.67 -1.96 6.91
CA LEU A 100 6.93 -0.77 7.37
C LEU A 100 7.14 0.44 6.43
N ASP A 101 8.30 0.57 5.80
CA ASP A 101 8.56 1.71 4.91
C ASP A 101 8.06 1.49 3.48
N CYS A 102 8.42 0.41 2.82
CA CYS A 102 8.06 0.13 1.42
C CYS A 102 7.14 -1.09 1.21
N GLY A 103 7.21 -2.12 2.06
CA GLY A 103 6.35 -3.28 1.97
C GLY A 103 4.86 -2.95 2.16
N GLY A 104 4.56 -2.00 3.05
CA GLY A 104 3.19 -1.53 3.25
C GLY A 104 2.54 -0.99 1.98
N TYR A 105 3.29 -0.34 1.08
CA TYR A 105 2.78 0.10 -0.23
C TYR A 105 2.38 -1.06 -1.12
N THR A 106 3.22 -2.11 -1.18
CA THR A 106 2.96 -3.27 -2.03
C THR A 106 1.78 -4.09 -1.51
N LEU A 107 1.67 -4.26 -0.19
CA LEU A 107 0.53 -4.93 0.45
C LEU A 107 -0.77 -4.16 0.23
N LYS A 108 -0.74 -2.82 0.37
CA LYS A 108 -1.90 -1.95 0.13
C LYS A 108 -2.40 -2.09 -1.30
N LEU A 109 -1.52 -1.99 -2.29
CA LEU A 109 -1.92 -2.15 -3.69
C LEU A 109 -2.42 -3.57 -3.97
N ALA A 110 -1.78 -4.60 -3.42
CA ALA A 110 -2.23 -5.98 -3.57
C ALA A 110 -3.65 -6.18 -3.01
N SER A 111 -3.95 -5.67 -1.81
CA SER A 111 -5.28 -5.76 -1.21
C SER A 111 -6.34 -5.02 -2.03
N MET A 112 -6.01 -3.83 -2.56
CA MET A 112 -6.91 -3.05 -3.42
C MET A 112 -7.27 -3.76 -4.74
N LEU A 113 -6.38 -4.62 -5.27
CA LEU A 113 -6.61 -5.39 -6.50
C LEU A 113 -7.22 -6.77 -6.24
N LEU A 114 -6.96 -7.37 -5.07
CA LEU A 114 -7.53 -8.66 -4.66
C LEU A 114 -8.92 -8.54 -4.04
N GLY A 115 -9.28 -7.36 -3.52
CA GLY A 115 -10.53 -7.10 -2.80
C GLY A 115 -10.49 -7.51 -1.32
N ASP A 116 -11.64 -7.41 -0.66
CA ASP A 116 -11.80 -7.48 0.81
C ASP A 116 -11.43 -8.83 1.43
N THR A 117 -11.32 -9.89 0.63
CA THR A 117 -10.93 -11.23 1.11
C THR A 117 -9.43 -11.51 1.01
N ALA A 118 -8.64 -10.49 0.69
CA ALA A 118 -7.18 -10.58 0.57
C ALA A 118 -6.55 -11.00 1.91
N ARG A 119 -5.70 -12.04 1.88
CA ARG A 119 -4.95 -12.50 3.05
C ARG A 119 -3.54 -12.90 2.67
N VAL A 120 -2.59 -12.69 3.56
CA VAL A 120 -1.22 -13.21 3.44
C VAL A 120 -1.25 -14.72 3.56
N THR A 121 -0.62 -15.42 2.62
CA THR A 121 -0.48 -16.88 2.63
C THR A 121 0.94 -17.30 2.95
N GLU A 122 1.92 -16.53 2.53
CA GLU A 122 3.35 -16.76 2.77
C GLU A 122 4.08 -15.43 2.88
N SER A 123 5.14 -15.37 3.68
CA SER A 123 6.00 -14.20 3.76
C SER A 123 7.40 -14.55 4.21
N GLN A 124 8.37 -13.74 3.77
CA GLN A 124 9.77 -13.82 4.15
C GLN A 124 10.29 -12.42 4.40
N LEU A 125 10.86 -12.19 5.58
CA LEU A 125 11.61 -10.98 5.90
C LEU A 125 13.08 -11.31 6.07
N CYS A 126 13.95 -10.51 5.49
CA CYS A 126 15.38 -10.71 5.49
C CYS A 126 16.08 -9.50 6.09
N GLY A 127 16.93 -9.76 7.08
CA GLY A 127 17.83 -8.77 7.67
C GLY A 127 19.14 -8.65 6.90
N LYS A 128 20.02 -7.77 7.37
CA LYS A 128 21.40 -7.62 6.93
C LYS A 128 22.27 -7.42 8.16
N GLU A 129 23.48 -7.97 8.16
CA GLU A 129 24.44 -7.78 9.26
C GLU A 129 24.62 -6.28 9.58
N GLY A 130 24.62 -5.96 10.89
CA GLY A 130 24.70 -4.59 11.37
C GLY A 130 23.38 -3.84 11.50
N PHE A 131 22.24 -4.45 11.14
CA PHE A 131 20.90 -3.85 11.27
C PHE A 131 19.95 -4.73 12.09
N GLU A 132 19.12 -4.09 12.91
CA GLU A 132 18.11 -4.78 13.75
C GLU A 132 16.72 -4.86 13.08
N VAL A 133 16.62 -4.43 11.84
CA VAL A 133 15.37 -4.37 11.06
C VAL A 133 15.49 -5.22 9.80
N ASP A 134 14.35 -5.60 9.24
CA ASP A 134 14.29 -6.19 7.91
C ASP A 134 14.73 -5.18 6.84
N ILE A 135 15.56 -5.62 5.92
CA ILE A 135 16.11 -4.79 4.83
C ILE A 135 15.40 -5.05 3.52
N TYR A 136 14.93 -6.28 3.31
CA TYR A 136 14.10 -6.66 2.18
C TYR A 136 13.18 -7.82 2.55
N GLY A 137 12.19 -8.05 1.74
CA GLY A 137 11.26 -9.16 1.95
C GLY A 137 10.31 -9.34 0.78
N SER A 138 9.50 -10.37 0.91
CA SER A 138 8.43 -10.71 -0.02
C SER A 138 7.24 -11.31 0.71
N ALA A 139 6.07 -11.26 0.06
CA ALA A 139 4.89 -11.96 0.53
C ALA A 139 4.03 -12.42 -0.65
N THR A 140 3.24 -13.46 -0.40
CA THR A 140 2.17 -13.92 -1.28
C THR A 140 0.84 -13.66 -0.60
N LEU A 141 -0.07 -13.00 -1.32
CA LEU A 141 -1.44 -12.78 -0.90
C LEU A 141 -2.39 -13.55 -1.81
N LYS A 142 -3.53 -13.95 -1.28
CA LYS A 142 -4.58 -14.64 -2.03
C LYS A 142 -5.95 -14.16 -1.58
N ASN A 143 -6.91 -14.08 -2.51
CA ASN A 143 -8.31 -13.86 -2.17
C ASN A 143 -9.11 -15.16 -2.11
N SER A 144 -10.39 -15.08 -1.73
CA SER A 144 -11.30 -16.24 -1.64
C SER A 144 -11.50 -16.95 -2.97
N ASN A 145 -11.36 -16.26 -4.10
CA ASN A 145 -11.54 -16.82 -5.45
C ASN A 145 -10.25 -17.48 -5.98
N GLY A 146 -9.16 -17.46 -5.20
CA GLY A 146 -7.90 -18.07 -5.56
C GLY A 146 -6.95 -17.18 -6.35
N LEU A 147 -7.35 -15.96 -6.69
CA LEU A 147 -6.44 -14.99 -7.32
C LEU A 147 -5.28 -14.67 -6.37
N THR A 148 -4.07 -14.64 -6.92
CA THR A 148 -2.83 -14.48 -6.16
C THR A 148 -2.12 -13.19 -6.52
N ALA A 149 -1.58 -12.50 -5.52
CA ALA A 149 -0.61 -11.42 -5.68
C ALA A 149 0.72 -11.79 -5.01
N GLN A 150 1.82 -11.57 -5.72
CA GLN A 150 3.18 -11.68 -5.23
C GLN A 150 3.77 -10.29 -5.06
N VAL A 151 4.29 -9.99 -3.89
CA VAL A 151 4.87 -8.68 -3.60
C VAL A 151 6.31 -8.82 -3.12
N SER A 152 7.18 -7.89 -3.55
CA SER A 152 8.57 -7.81 -3.11
C SER A 152 8.90 -6.37 -2.73
N PHE A 153 9.73 -6.20 -1.70
CA PHE A 153 10.10 -4.87 -1.22
C PHE A 153 11.51 -4.85 -0.62
N GLY A 154 12.15 -3.68 -0.61
CA GLY A 154 13.48 -3.56 -0.03
C GLY A 154 14.05 -2.16 -0.01
N MET A 155 14.98 -1.93 0.93
CA MET A 155 15.66 -0.65 1.20
C MET A 155 17.17 -0.67 0.89
N ASP A 156 17.64 -1.71 0.21
CA ASP A 156 19.02 -1.91 -0.27
C ASP A 156 18.99 -2.66 -1.60
N ASN A 157 18.12 -2.21 -2.49
CA ASN A 157 17.83 -2.85 -3.77
C ASN A 157 18.04 -1.85 -4.92
N SER A 158 18.25 -2.33 -6.14
CA SER A 158 18.07 -1.47 -7.31
C SER A 158 16.62 -0.95 -7.35
N TYR A 159 16.44 0.31 -7.79
CA TYR A 159 15.12 0.92 -7.78
C TYR A 159 14.10 0.14 -8.62
N ARG A 160 12.97 -0.19 -8.00
CA ARG A 160 11.75 -0.69 -8.63
C ARG A 160 10.53 -0.04 -8.01
N CYS A 161 9.47 0.13 -8.81
CA CYS A 161 8.18 0.62 -8.35
C CYS A 161 7.10 0.11 -9.33
N SER A 162 7.10 -1.20 -9.61
CA SER A 162 6.38 -1.79 -10.73
C SER A 162 5.10 -2.50 -10.29
N LEU A 163 4.16 -2.52 -11.23
CA LEU A 163 3.01 -3.40 -11.25
C LEU A 163 3.06 -4.21 -12.55
N ASP A 164 2.98 -5.52 -12.45
CA ASP A 164 2.84 -6.46 -13.56
C ASP A 164 1.61 -7.33 -13.32
N ILE A 165 0.65 -7.25 -14.22
CA ILE A 165 -0.62 -8.00 -14.16
C ILE A 165 -0.64 -8.97 -15.34
N TRP A 166 -0.74 -10.26 -15.03
CA TRP A 166 -0.76 -11.32 -16.01
C TRP A 166 -2.16 -11.93 -16.12
N GLY A 167 -2.74 -11.84 -17.30
CA GLY A 167 -4.02 -12.43 -17.65
C GLY A 167 -3.87 -13.65 -18.56
N SER A 168 -5.00 -14.26 -18.94
CA SER A 168 -5.03 -15.45 -19.81
C SER A 168 -4.67 -15.15 -21.27
N THR A 169 -4.84 -13.92 -21.74
CA THR A 169 -4.60 -13.50 -23.13
C THR A 169 -3.67 -12.31 -23.26
N GLY A 170 -3.17 -11.76 -22.15
CA GLY A 170 -2.28 -10.61 -22.19
C GLY A 170 -1.72 -10.22 -20.82
N SER A 171 -1.01 -9.09 -20.79
CA SER A 171 -0.47 -8.51 -19.55
C SER A 171 -0.48 -7.00 -19.59
N ILE A 172 -0.48 -6.39 -18.39
CA ILE A 172 -0.35 -4.95 -18.18
C ILE A 172 0.88 -4.71 -17.31
N TYR A 173 1.75 -3.79 -17.72
CA TYR A 173 2.94 -3.41 -16.97
C TYR A 173 3.06 -1.89 -16.80
N THR A 174 3.53 -1.46 -15.63
CA THR A 174 3.97 -0.08 -15.37
C THR A 174 5.10 -0.06 -14.35
N ASN A 175 5.94 0.96 -14.38
CA ASN A 175 7.14 1.07 -13.55
C ASN A 175 7.09 2.19 -12.49
N ARG A 176 5.95 2.86 -12.30
CA ARG A 176 5.80 3.98 -11.35
C ARG A 176 4.45 4.01 -10.64
N ILE A 177 3.92 2.84 -10.29
CA ILE A 177 2.55 2.70 -9.76
C ILE A 177 2.36 3.30 -8.36
N LEU A 178 3.38 3.27 -7.50
CA LEU A 178 3.26 3.64 -6.08
C LEU A 178 3.79 5.05 -5.74
N THR A 179 4.65 5.61 -6.60
CA THR A 179 5.39 6.85 -6.28
C THR A 179 5.46 7.83 -7.44
N ALA A 180 4.41 7.87 -8.28
CA ALA A 180 4.29 8.88 -9.33
C ALA A 180 4.20 10.28 -8.69
N PRO A 181 5.18 11.18 -8.91
CA PRO A 181 5.09 12.52 -8.37
C PRO A 181 4.09 13.38 -9.16
N ALA A 182 3.65 14.47 -8.56
CA ALA A 182 2.81 15.44 -9.26
C ALA A 182 3.50 15.90 -10.58
N GLY A 183 2.73 15.95 -11.66
CA GLY A 183 3.24 16.31 -12.98
C GLY A 183 3.94 15.18 -13.76
N TYR A 184 4.06 13.98 -13.19
CA TYR A 184 4.57 12.81 -13.90
C TYR A 184 3.46 12.13 -14.70
N ASN A 185 3.73 11.85 -15.96
CA ASN A 185 2.84 11.09 -16.85
C ASN A 185 3.16 9.60 -16.73
N PRO A 186 2.29 8.78 -16.08
CA PRO A 186 2.52 7.35 -16.01
C PRO A 186 2.48 6.69 -17.38
N VAL A 187 3.37 5.73 -17.59
CA VAL A 187 3.44 4.93 -18.82
C VAL A 187 2.97 3.51 -18.52
N MET A 188 1.95 3.07 -19.25
CA MET A 188 1.39 1.73 -19.19
C MET A 188 1.73 0.97 -20.46
N THR A 189 2.12 -0.29 -20.33
CA THR A 189 2.36 -1.20 -21.45
C THR A 189 1.34 -2.33 -21.40
N ILE A 190 0.59 -2.52 -22.47
CA ILE A 190 -0.28 -3.68 -22.70
C ILE A 190 0.40 -4.59 -23.71
N ARG A 191 0.44 -5.90 -23.42
CA ARG A 191 0.88 -6.95 -24.37
C ARG A 191 -0.24 -7.97 -24.50
N ASN A 192 -0.66 -8.25 -25.72
CA ASN A 192 -1.65 -9.28 -26.05
C ASN A 192 -1.38 -9.84 -27.46
N ALA A 193 -2.33 -10.61 -28.03
CA ALA A 193 -2.19 -11.19 -29.37
C ALA A 193 -2.06 -10.15 -30.49
N GLU A 194 -2.51 -8.91 -30.27
CA GLU A 194 -2.38 -7.81 -31.23
C GLU A 194 -1.00 -7.15 -31.22
N GLY A 195 -0.17 -7.47 -30.21
CA GLY A 195 1.19 -6.97 -30.03
C GLY A 195 1.40 -6.22 -28.72
N GLU A 196 2.34 -5.28 -28.73
CA GLU A 196 2.65 -4.41 -27.59
C GLU A 196 2.21 -2.98 -27.85
N LYS A 197 1.46 -2.40 -26.92
CA LYS A 197 1.02 -1.00 -26.96
C LYS A 197 1.45 -0.27 -25.70
N THR A 198 2.11 0.86 -25.85
CA THR A 198 2.47 1.79 -24.78
C THR A 198 1.50 2.97 -24.76
N ILE A 199 0.99 3.31 -23.58
CA ILE A 199 0.01 4.37 -23.37
C ILE A 199 0.55 5.29 -22.27
N GLU A 200 0.67 6.57 -22.56
CA GLU A 200 0.97 7.60 -21.59
C GLU A 200 -0.34 8.15 -20.99
N LEU A 201 -0.43 8.16 -19.65
CA LEU A 201 -1.59 8.69 -18.94
C LEU A 201 -1.33 10.13 -18.49
N PRO A 202 -2.38 10.94 -18.30
CA PRO A 202 -2.22 12.27 -17.76
C PRO A 202 -1.65 12.24 -16.35
N PRO A 203 -0.92 13.31 -15.95
CA PRO A 203 -0.40 13.43 -14.59
C PRO A 203 -1.52 13.65 -13.59
N ASP A 204 -1.24 13.35 -12.32
CA ASP A 204 -2.21 13.49 -11.24
C ASP A 204 -1.57 14.05 -9.96
N ASP A 205 -2.37 14.69 -9.10
CA ASP A 205 -1.96 15.18 -7.80
C ASP A 205 -2.60 14.33 -6.69
N THR A 206 -1.90 13.26 -6.33
CA THR A 206 -2.36 12.28 -5.36
C THR A 206 -2.44 12.82 -3.94
N PHE A 207 -1.56 13.75 -3.56
CA PHE A 207 -1.58 14.36 -2.23
C PHE A 207 -2.81 15.24 -2.05
N ARG A 208 -3.13 16.06 -3.04
CA ARG A 208 -4.35 16.88 -3.03
C ARG A 208 -5.61 16.01 -2.92
N LYS A 209 -5.67 14.91 -3.68
CA LYS A 209 -6.80 13.98 -3.63
C LYS A 209 -6.89 13.23 -2.31
N SER A 210 -5.77 12.82 -1.72
CA SER A 210 -5.74 12.19 -0.40
C SER A 210 -6.26 13.14 0.69
N ILE A 211 -5.85 14.40 0.66
CA ILE A 211 -6.34 15.42 1.60
C ILE A 211 -7.84 15.68 1.39
N ALA A 212 -8.32 15.73 0.14
CA ALA A 212 -9.73 15.89 -0.16
C ALA A 212 -10.56 14.71 0.39
N ALA A 213 -10.10 13.48 0.18
CA ALA A 213 -10.74 12.27 0.73
C ALA A 213 -10.78 12.26 2.26
N PHE A 214 -9.74 12.77 2.93
CA PHE A 214 -9.78 13.00 4.38
C PHE A 214 -10.87 14.00 4.75
N GLY A 215 -10.99 15.11 4.01
CA GLY A 215 -12.07 16.10 4.20
C GLY A 215 -13.47 15.48 4.08
N GLU A 216 -13.66 14.59 3.11
CA GLU A 216 -14.93 13.86 2.96
C GLU A 216 -15.23 12.96 4.16
N CYS A 217 -14.23 12.24 4.72
CA CYS A 217 -14.40 11.45 5.94
C CYS A 217 -14.79 12.28 7.17
N ILE A 218 -14.48 13.58 7.20
CA ILE A 218 -14.90 14.47 8.30
C ILE A 218 -16.41 14.71 8.26
N SER A 219 -16.98 14.89 7.08
CA SER A 219 -18.40 15.23 6.89
C SER A 219 -19.31 14.01 6.72
N ASP A 220 -18.79 12.87 6.24
CA ASP A 220 -19.54 11.67 5.90
C ASP A 220 -19.16 10.51 6.84
N SER A 221 -20.14 10.05 7.65
CA SER A 221 -19.94 8.96 8.59
C SER A 221 -19.77 7.59 7.92
N GLY A 222 -20.37 7.37 6.75
CA GLY A 222 -20.19 6.13 5.97
C GLY A 222 -18.76 6.01 5.46
N LYS A 223 -18.27 7.04 4.76
CA LYS A 223 -16.87 7.10 4.29
C LYS A 223 -15.87 6.98 5.44
N ARG A 224 -16.19 7.55 6.60
CA ARG A 224 -15.38 7.44 7.81
C ARG A 224 -15.28 5.98 8.29
N SER A 225 -16.40 5.25 8.35
CA SER A 225 -16.44 3.85 8.77
C SER A 225 -15.69 2.94 7.79
N GLU A 226 -15.84 3.16 6.48
CA GLU A 226 -15.08 2.45 5.46
C GLU A 226 -13.56 2.66 5.66
N LYS A 227 -13.15 3.90 5.98
CA LYS A 227 -11.74 4.23 6.22
C LYS A 227 -11.19 3.55 7.49
N TYR A 228 -11.98 3.38 8.54
CA TYR A 228 -11.57 2.64 9.73
C TYR A 228 -11.27 1.16 9.41
N SER A 229 -12.17 0.51 8.65
CA SER A 229 -11.96 -0.86 8.19
C SER A 229 -10.69 -0.96 7.34
N GLU A 230 -10.57 -0.11 6.33
CA GLU A 230 -9.42 -0.09 5.42
C GLU A 230 -8.06 0.05 6.13
N ILE A 231 -7.98 0.92 7.16
CA ILE A 231 -6.77 1.11 7.96
C ILE A 231 -6.50 -0.12 8.84
N THR A 232 -7.55 -0.70 9.43
CA THR A 232 -7.42 -1.89 10.28
C THR A 232 -6.96 -3.09 9.46
N ASP A 233 -7.52 -3.30 8.27
CA ASP A 233 -7.18 -4.39 7.37
C ASP A 233 -5.72 -4.26 6.89
N GLN A 234 -5.29 -3.06 6.51
CA GLN A 234 -3.90 -2.78 6.15
C GLN A 234 -2.94 -3.10 7.29
N SER A 235 -3.26 -2.68 8.51
CA SER A 235 -2.44 -3.00 9.70
C SER A 235 -2.42 -4.49 10.00
N SER A 236 -3.52 -5.20 9.74
CA SER A 236 -3.60 -6.66 9.89
C SER A 236 -2.70 -7.38 8.88
N LEU A 237 -2.69 -6.95 7.62
CA LEU A 237 -1.80 -7.50 6.61
C LEU A 237 -0.33 -7.31 6.99
N LEU A 238 0.05 -6.12 7.47
CA LEU A 238 1.41 -5.84 7.96
C LEU A 238 1.79 -6.77 9.12
N GLU A 239 0.89 -6.93 10.10
CA GLU A 239 1.14 -7.81 11.26
C GLU A 239 1.26 -9.28 10.84
N ASN A 240 0.45 -9.75 9.88
CA ASN A 240 0.52 -11.11 9.37
C ASN A 240 1.85 -11.39 8.66
N VAL A 241 2.39 -10.42 7.92
CA VAL A 241 3.73 -10.53 7.34
C VAL A 241 4.81 -10.56 8.41
N LEU A 242 4.71 -9.71 9.46
CA LEU A 242 5.66 -9.67 10.59
C LEU A 242 5.71 -10.98 11.38
N LYS A 243 4.57 -11.64 11.57
CA LYS A 243 4.50 -12.90 12.31
C LYS A 243 5.02 -14.10 11.51
N GLY A 244 5.12 -13.96 10.21
CA GLY A 244 5.30 -15.11 9.33
C GLY A 244 4.07 -16.02 9.36
N LYS A 245 4.05 -17.05 8.52
CA LYS A 245 3.17 -18.19 8.73
C LYS A 245 3.96 -19.22 9.54
N GLU A 246 3.56 -19.42 10.80
CA GLU A 246 3.90 -20.65 11.50
C GLU A 246 3.35 -21.88 10.76
#